data_aa522f3d0dcb4ca04dc617a4571f3ca2
#
_entry.id   aa522f3d0dcb4ca04dc617a4571f3ca2
#
_cell.length_a   1.000
_cell.length_b   1.000
_cell.length_c   1.000
_cell.angle_alpha   90.00
_cell.angle_beta   90.00
_cell.angle_gamma   90.00
#
_symmetry.space_group_name_H-M   'P 1'
#
loop_
_entity.id
_entity.type
_entity.pdbx_description
1 polymer ?
#
loop_
_entity_poly.entity_id
_entity_poly.type
_entity_poly.pdbx_seq_one_letter_code
_entity_poly.pdbx_strand_id
1 'polypeptide(L)'
;MAAGISSEMVLLTNVHGLELTEPERDTISTSEFMSSSDQAYAVTETSQEQGRYVIGAAAVETIAEEETDATEDTAESRLTVISGASLIDQQITDTFTTLENTTLFMNAVTANFEGVQNLSIEPKSLGVEYNTMQHTGLFSLLVVFGIPAAVIIGGFVIWFRRRKR
;
A
#
# COMPACT_ATOMS: atom_id res chain seq x y z
N MET A 1 -10.32 13.97 -4.48
CA MET A 1 -10.12 12.71 -3.77
C MET A 1 -8.79 12.01 -4.06
N ALA A 2 -8.17 12.19 -5.21
CA ALA A 2 -6.88 11.57 -5.55
C ALA A 2 -5.65 12.46 -5.26
N ALA A 3 -5.83 13.59 -4.58
CA ALA A 3 -4.73 14.51 -4.26
C ALA A 3 -3.89 13.93 -3.10
N GLY A 4 -2.89 13.15 -3.44
CA GLY A 4 -1.94 12.57 -2.48
C GLY A 4 -1.41 11.19 -2.85
N ILE A 5 -2.02 10.49 -3.81
CA ILE A 5 -1.55 9.19 -4.29
C ILE A 5 -1.05 9.37 -5.72
N SER A 6 0.13 9.95 -5.90
CA SER A 6 0.62 10.27 -7.25
C SER A 6 1.56 9.23 -7.85
N SER A 7 2.04 8.23 -7.11
CA SER A 7 2.97 7.23 -7.64
C SER A 7 3.03 5.91 -6.86
N GLU A 8 2.12 5.68 -5.92
CA GLU A 8 2.23 4.57 -5.00
C GLU A 8 1.31 3.42 -5.40
N MET A 9 1.77 2.20 -5.18
CA MET A 9 1.05 1.03 -5.65
C MET A 9 -0.08 0.64 -4.69
N VAL A 10 -1.26 0.42 -5.24
CA VAL A 10 -2.41 -0.18 -4.55
C VAL A 10 -2.62 -1.59 -5.10
N LEU A 11 -2.76 -2.57 -4.23
CA LEU A 11 -3.05 -3.95 -4.61
C LEU A 11 -4.49 -4.30 -4.27
N LEU A 12 -5.24 -4.64 -5.28
CA LEU A 12 -6.61 -5.13 -5.16
C LEU A 12 -6.72 -6.51 -5.80
N THR A 13 -7.43 -7.41 -5.15
CA THR A 13 -7.72 -8.76 -5.66
C THR A 13 -9.23 -8.96 -5.76
N ASN A 14 -9.67 -9.81 -6.70
CA ASN A 14 -11.08 -10.08 -6.95
C ASN A 14 -11.89 -8.80 -7.21
N VAL A 15 -11.38 -7.95 -8.07
CA VAL A 15 -11.98 -6.67 -8.42
C VAL A 15 -13.05 -6.88 -9.48
N HIS A 16 -14.19 -6.19 -9.35
CA HIS A 16 -15.25 -6.15 -10.34
C HIS A 16 -15.31 -4.77 -10.99
N GLY A 17 -15.59 -4.71 -12.28
CA GLY A 17 -15.87 -3.45 -12.96
C GLY A 17 -17.16 -2.82 -12.44
N LEU A 18 -17.15 -1.51 -12.28
CA LEU A 18 -18.33 -0.71 -11.92
C LEU A 18 -18.86 -0.02 -13.18
N GLU A 19 -20.17 -0.03 -13.33
CA GLU A 19 -20.86 0.73 -14.36
C GLU A 19 -21.51 1.96 -13.71
N LEU A 20 -21.15 3.14 -14.18
CA LEU A 20 -21.78 4.40 -13.74
C LEU A 20 -23.03 4.65 -14.59
N THR A 21 -24.18 4.56 -13.95
CA THR A 21 -25.45 4.91 -14.57
C THR A 21 -25.81 6.38 -14.31
N GLU A 22 -26.55 6.99 -15.22
CA GLU A 22 -27.09 8.34 -14.97
C GLU A 22 -28.06 8.30 -13.78
N PRO A 23 -27.87 9.19 -12.78
CA PRO A 23 -28.77 9.26 -11.65
C PRO A 23 -30.18 9.69 -12.07
N GLU A 24 -31.22 9.18 -11.41
CA GLU A 24 -32.58 9.60 -11.64
C GLU A 24 -32.87 11.01 -11.12
N ARG A 25 -32.03 11.54 -10.24
CA ARG A 25 -32.17 12.87 -9.62
C ARG A 25 -31.03 13.78 -10.06
N ASP A 26 -31.37 14.98 -10.50
CA ASP A 26 -30.39 15.99 -10.93
C ASP A 26 -29.51 16.50 -9.79
N THR A 27 -29.92 16.26 -8.54
CA THR A 27 -29.13 16.60 -7.33
C THR A 27 -27.97 15.66 -7.09
N ILE A 28 -27.91 14.51 -7.78
CA ILE A 28 -26.86 13.51 -7.63
C ILE A 28 -25.84 13.66 -8.76
N SER A 29 -24.58 13.73 -8.41
CA SER A 29 -23.46 13.65 -9.34
C SER A 29 -22.63 12.40 -9.07
N THR A 30 -22.27 11.68 -10.14
CA THR A 30 -21.39 10.51 -10.06
C THR A 30 -20.05 10.80 -10.71
N SER A 31 -18.97 10.34 -10.11
CA SER A 31 -17.61 10.50 -10.65
C SER A 31 -16.76 9.26 -10.41
N GLU A 32 -15.95 8.90 -11.40
CA GLU A 32 -14.90 7.90 -11.20
C GLU A 32 -13.66 8.54 -10.54
N PHE A 33 -13.03 7.84 -9.61
CA PHE A 33 -11.75 8.27 -9.04
C PHE A 33 -10.66 7.21 -9.18
N MET A 34 -11.03 5.97 -9.53
CA MET A 34 -10.09 4.89 -9.75
C MET A 34 -10.53 4.00 -10.91
N SER A 35 -9.59 3.70 -11.80
CA SER A 35 -9.84 2.83 -12.95
C SER A 35 -8.62 1.96 -13.23
N SER A 36 -8.85 0.86 -13.95
CA SER A 36 -7.79 0.01 -14.47
C SER A 36 -7.06 0.67 -15.64
N SER A 37 -5.96 0.06 -16.09
CA SER A 37 -5.32 0.43 -17.35
C SER A 37 -6.15 -0.03 -18.55
N ASP A 38 -5.87 0.54 -19.73
CA ASP A 38 -6.49 0.14 -21.00
C ASP A 38 -6.11 -1.31 -21.44
N GLN A 39 -5.10 -1.88 -20.79
CA GLN A 39 -4.64 -3.25 -21.04
C GLN A 39 -5.27 -4.28 -20.08
N ALA A 40 -6.16 -3.87 -19.20
CA ALA A 40 -6.86 -4.78 -18.31
C ALA A 40 -7.87 -5.65 -19.07
N TYR A 41 -8.16 -6.81 -18.52
CA TYR A 41 -9.13 -7.73 -19.08
C TYR A 41 -10.27 -7.95 -18.09
N ALA A 42 -11.49 -7.73 -18.55
CA ALA A 42 -12.67 -8.25 -17.87
C ALA A 42 -12.87 -9.70 -18.27
N VAL A 43 -12.86 -10.59 -17.30
CA VAL A 43 -13.04 -12.02 -17.51
C VAL A 43 -14.39 -12.43 -16.94
N THR A 44 -15.26 -12.92 -17.82
CA THR A 44 -16.54 -13.53 -17.47
C THR A 44 -16.49 -15.04 -17.76
N GLU A 45 -17.52 -15.76 -17.41
CA GLU A 45 -17.57 -17.21 -17.73
C GLU A 45 -17.50 -17.52 -19.22
N THR A 46 -17.87 -16.57 -20.07
CA THR A 46 -18.04 -16.79 -21.52
C THR A 46 -17.22 -15.87 -22.39
N SER A 47 -16.68 -14.79 -21.86
CA SER A 47 -15.94 -13.77 -22.63
C SER A 47 -14.76 -13.22 -21.86
N GLN A 48 -13.80 -12.71 -22.64
CA GLN A 48 -12.66 -11.95 -22.15
C GLN A 48 -12.54 -10.70 -23.02
N GLU A 49 -12.72 -9.54 -22.41
CA GLU A 49 -12.69 -8.27 -23.11
C GLU A 49 -11.59 -7.38 -22.53
N GLN A 50 -10.75 -6.84 -23.41
CA GLN A 50 -9.72 -5.89 -23.04
C GLN A 50 -10.28 -4.48 -23.03
N GLY A 51 -10.00 -3.72 -21.94
CA GLY A 51 -10.46 -2.34 -21.82
C GLY A 51 -10.10 -1.71 -20.49
N ARG A 52 -10.47 -0.44 -20.37
CA ARG A 52 -10.41 0.31 -19.13
C ARG A 52 -11.71 0.14 -18.36
N TYR A 53 -11.61 -0.25 -17.11
CA TYR A 53 -12.77 -0.50 -16.24
C TYR A 53 -12.70 0.38 -15.01
N VAL A 54 -13.81 0.97 -14.65
CA VAL A 54 -13.94 1.73 -13.41
C VAL A 54 -13.97 0.74 -12.25
N ILE A 55 -13.15 0.96 -11.25
CA ILE A 55 -13.02 0.12 -10.05
C ILE A 55 -13.26 0.88 -8.75
N GLY A 56 -13.34 2.20 -8.83
CA GLY A 56 -13.71 3.08 -7.73
C GLY A 56 -14.50 4.28 -8.21
N ALA A 57 -15.65 4.52 -7.60
CA ALA A 57 -16.55 5.60 -7.95
C ALA A 57 -17.13 6.27 -6.69
N ALA A 58 -17.51 7.53 -6.83
CA ALA A 58 -18.18 8.28 -5.79
C ALA A 58 -19.48 8.92 -6.36
N ALA A 59 -20.51 8.91 -5.56
CA ALA A 59 -21.73 9.66 -5.79
C ALA A 59 -21.88 10.72 -4.69
N VAL A 60 -22.25 11.92 -5.09
CA VAL A 60 -22.50 13.05 -4.19
C VAL A 60 -23.90 13.58 -4.48
N GLU A 61 -24.73 13.67 -3.46
CA GLU A 61 -26.02 14.32 -3.51
C GLU A 61 -25.95 15.63 -2.73
N THR A 62 -26.32 16.73 -3.38
CA THR A 62 -26.39 18.05 -2.77
C THR A 62 -27.85 18.36 -2.48
N ILE A 63 -28.19 18.51 -1.20
CA ILE A 63 -29.53 18.84 -0.74
C ILE A 63 -29.52 20.32 -0.33
N ALA A 64 -30.29 21.14 -1.06
CA ALA A 64 -30.55 22.51 -0.62
C ALA A 64 -31.54 22.44 0.56
N GLU A 65 -31.15 22.83 1.75
CA GLU A 65 -32.07 23.01 2.86
C GLU A 65 -32.95 24.25 2.58
N GLU A 66 -34.26 24.09 2.69
CA GLU A 66 -35.20 25.21 2.56
C GLU A 66 -34.90 26.23 3.67
N GLU A 67 -34.75 27.48 3.28
CA GLU A 67 -34.37 28.65 4.06
C GLU A 67 -35.03 28.72 5.45
N THR A 68 -34.25 28.60 6.49
CA THR A 68 -34.53 29.23 7.76
C THR A 68 -33.24 29.92 8.26
N ASP A 69 -33.21 31.24 8.01
CA ASP A 69 -32.22 32.21 8.50
C ASP A 69 -30.73 31.97 8.18
N ALA A 70 -30.28 32.60 7.09
CA ALA A 70 -28.99 33.33 6.93
C ALA A 70 -27.66 32.56 6.99
N THR A 71 -27.62 31.27 6.74
CA THR A 71 -26.41 30.58 6.26
C THR A 71 -26.84 29.48 5.28
N GLU A 72 -26.39 29.59 4.03
CA GLU A 72 -26.56 28.54 3.01
C GLU A 72 -25.71 27.31 3.44
N ASP A 73 -26.19 26.54 4.40
CA ASP A 73 -25.64 25.22 4.69
C ASP A 73 -26.25 24.23 3.71
N THR A 74 -25.54 23.96 2.61
CA THR A 74 -25.86 22.87 1.69
C THR A 74 -25.40 21.56 2.31
N ALA A 75 -26.35 20.72 2.73
CA ALA A 75 -26.03 19.38 3.21
C ALA A 75 -25.62 18.50 2.01
N GLU A 76 -24.43 17.90 2.07
CA GLU A 76 -23.95 16.96 1.09
C GLU A 76 -23.96 15.53 1.66
N SER A 77 -24.60 14.62 0.92
CA SER A 77 -24.50 13.18 1.17
C SER A 77 -23.51 12.55 0.19
N ARG A 78 -22.60 11.72 0.67
CA ARG A 78 -21.59 11.08 -0.18
C ARG A 78 -21.61 9.57 -0.02
N LEU A 79 -21.50 8.88 -1.14
CA LEU A 79 -21.31 7.43 -1.23
C LEU A 79 -20.02 7.16 -1.99
N THR A 80 -19.09 6.43 -1.37
CA THR A 80 -17.86 5.99 -2.04
C THR A 80 -17.89 4.47 -2.18
N VAL A 81 -17.68 3.99 -3.39
CA VAL A 81 -17.67 2.56 -3.72
C VAL A 81 -16.30 2.19 -4.28
N ILE A 82 -15.67 1.18 -3.69
CA ILE A 82 -14.44 0.56 -4.18
C ILE A 82 -14.73 -0.93 -4.36
N SER A 83 -14.49 -1.46 -5.55
CA SER A 83 -14.92 -2.79 -5.95
C SER A 83 -13.98 -3.92 -5.48
N GLY A 84 -13.07 -3.67 -4.56
CA GLY A 84 -12.15 -4.68 -4.04
C GLY A 84 -12.11 -4.70 -2.52
N ALA A 85 -12.74 -5.68 -1.89
CA ALA A 85 -12.71 -5.84 -0.43
C ALA A 85 -11.28 -6.08 0.12
N SER A 86 -10.37 -6.54 -0.72
CA SER A 86 -8.95 -6.74 -0.39
C SER A 86 -8.19 -5.45 -0.10
N LEU A 87 -8.79 -4.28 -0.34
CA LEU A 87 -8.20 -2.99 0.01
C LEU A 87 -7.80 -2.92 1.50
N ILE A 88 -8.62 -3.50 2.38
CA ILE A 88 -8.43 -3.51 3.84
C ILE A 88 -8.07 -4.90 4.37
N ASP A 89 -7.68 -5.82 3.51
CA ASP A 89 -7.27 -7.16 3.93
C ASP A 89 -5.96 -7.10 4.71
N GLN A 90 -6.02 -7.52 5.96
CA GLN A 90 -4.89 -7.49 6.87
C GLN A 90 -3.71 -8.33 6.36
N GLN A 91 -3.96 -9.45 5.67
CA GLN A 91 -2.89 -10.27 5.12
C GLN A 91 -2.10 -9.52 4.03
N ILE A 92 -2.78 -8.67 3.27
CA ILE A 92 -2.15 -7.84 2.23
C ILE A 92 -1.42 -6.67 2.88
N THR A 93 -2.07 -5.93 3.77
CA THR A 93 -1.51 -4.72 4.39
C THR A 93 -0.33 -5.02 5.31
N ASP A 94 -0.35 -6.14 6.03
CA ASP A 94 0.76 -6.54 6.92
C ASP A 94 1.94 -7.15 6.15
N THR A 95 1.66 -7.82 5.02
CA THR A 95 2.71 -8.45 4.20
C THR A 95 3.44 -7.43 3.33
N PHE A 96 2.71 -6.47 2.78
CA PHE A 96 3.22 -5.49 1.82
C PHE A 96 3.16 -4.07 2.41
N THR A 97 4.12 -3.73 3.24
CA THR A 97 4.17 -2.44 3.94
C THR A 97 4.45 -1.23 3.02
N THR A 98 4.76 -1.48 1.75
CA THR A 98 4.98 -0.45 0.73
C THR A 98 3.72 -0.11 -0.06
N LEU A 99 2.61 -0.80 0.20
CA LEU A 99 1.33 -0.52 -0.47
C LEU A 99 0.57 0.59 0.25
N GLU A 100 -0.06 1.44 -0.53
CA GLU A 100 -0.87 2.57 -0.06
C GLU A 100 -2.36 2.22 0.10
N ASN A 101 -2.67 0.95 0.26
CA ASN A 101 -4.05 0.47 0.43
C ASN A 101 -4.76 1.16 1.60
N THR A 102 -4.07 1.24 2.75
CA THR A 102 -4.62 1.88 3.96
C THR A 102 -4.81 3.37 3.77
N THR A 103 -3.85 4.05 3.13
CA THR A 103 -3.95 5.48 2.81
C THR A 103 -5.12 5.77 1.88
N LEU A 104 -5.31 4.96 0.84
CA LEU A 104 -6.44 5.08 -0.07
C LEU A 104 -7.77 4.90 0.67
N PHE A 105 -7.87 3.88 1.52
CA PHE A 105 -9.07 3.63 2.32
C PHE A 105 -9.37 4.81 3.25
N MET A 106 -8.37 5.29 3.99
CA MET A 106 -8.53 6.43 4.89
C MET A 106 -8.93 7.70 4.14
N ASN A 107 -8.34 7.96 2.98
CA ASN A 107 -8.72 9.08 2.13
C ASN A 107 -10.16 8.97 1.62
N ALA A 108 -10.61 7.76 1.26
CA ALA A 108 -11.98 7.52 0.84
C ALA A 108 -12.97 7.74 2.00
N VAL A 109 -12.63 7.31 3.20
CA VAL A 109 -13.46 7.53 4.41
C VAL A 109 -13.51 9.02 4.75
N THR A 110 -12.36 9.69 4.84
CA THR A 110 -12.31 11.12 5.22
C THR A 110 -12.96 12.03 4.20
N ALA A 111 -12.97 11.65 2.93
CA ALA A 111 -13.66 12.40 1.89
C ALA A 111 -15.19 12.43 2.04
N ASN A 112 -15.76 11.53 2.86
CA ASN A 112 -17.19 11.54 3.18
C ASN A 112 -17.54 12.48 4.35
N PHE A 113 -16.55 13.10 4.98
CA PHE A 113 -16.76 14.03 6.10
C PHE A 113 -16.23 15.41 5.74
N GLU A 114 -17.04 16.44 5.93
CA GLU A 114 -16.61 17.83 5.76
C GLU A 114 -15.70 18.25 6.91
N GLY A 115 -14.68 19.05 6.57
CA GLY A 115 -13.79 19.65 7.57
C GLY A 115 -12.78 18.69 8.21
N VAL A 116 -12.80 17.41 7.87
CA VAL A 116 -11.80 16.46 8.35
C VAL A 116 -10.58 16.51 7.42
N GLN A 117 -9.52 17.18 7.86
CA GLN A 117 -8.24 17.07 7.18
C GLN A 117 -7.62 15.72 7.56
N ASN A 118 -7.32 14.91 6.57
CA ASN A 118 -6.62 13.64 6.78
C ASN A 118 -5.20 13.94 7.28
N LEU A 119 -5.00 13.82 8.58
CA LEU A 119 -3.68 13.73 9.17
C LEU A 119 -3.21 12.28 8.96
N SER A 120 -2.80 11.97 7.74
CA SER A 120 -2.09 10.73 7.47
C SER A 120 -0.76 10.78 8.25
N ILE A 121 -0.76 10.19 9.42
CA ILE A 121 0.49 9.87 10.11
C ILE A 121 1.06 8.69 9.33
N GLU A 122 2.08 8.94 8.51
CA GLU A 122 2.80 7.87 7.82
C GLU A 122 3.15 6.77 8.83
N PRO A 123 2.70 5.53 8.60
CA PRO A 123 3.06 4.43 9.47
C PRO A 123 4.58 4.27 9.39
N LYS A 124 5.27 4.65 10.47
CA LYS A 124 6.70 4.38 10.58
C LYS A 124 6.86 2.87 10.61
N SER A 125 7.44 2.31 9.56
CA SER A 125 7.73 0.90 9.53
C SER A 125 8.62 0.57 10.74
N LEU A 126 8.09 -0.23 11.66
CA LEU A 126 8.85 -0.83 12.77
C LEU A 126 9.67 -2.03 12.24
N GLY A 127 10.03 -2.02 10.97
CA GLY A 127 10.89 -3.02 10.38
C GLY A 127 12.14 -3.15 11.22
N VAL A 128 12.33 -4.32 11.81
CA VAL A 128 13.57 -4.66 12.48
C VAL A 128 14.65 -4.61 11.40
N GLU A 129 15.46 -3.55 11.39
CA GLU A 129 16.65 -3.51 10.55
C GLU A 129 17.56 -4.65 11.02
N TYR A 130 17.49 -5.77 10.31
CA TYR A 130 18.47 -6.81 10.47
C TYR A 130 19.80 -6.26 9.99
N ASN A 131 20.70 -6.01 10.94
CA ASN A 131 22.06 -5.59 10.64
C ASN A 131 22.79 -6.77 9.99
N THR A 132 22.54 -6.98 8.70
CA THR A 132 23.20 -8.03 7.91
C THR A 132 24.63 -7.62 7.68
N MET A 133 25.57 -8.35 8.30
CA MET A 133 26.99 -8.15 8.04
C MET A 133 27.25 -8.33 6.54
N GLN A 134 27.70 -7.27 5.86
CA GLN A 134 27.93 -7.26 4.41
C GLN A 134 28.93 -8.33 3.92
N HIS A 135 29.74 -8.93 4.79
CA HIS A 135 30.77 -9.90 4.44
C HIS A 135 30.77 -11.12 5.37
N THR A 136 29.60 -11.68 5.64
CA THR A 136 29.43 -12.83 6.52
C THR A 136 30.31 -14.02 6.13
N GLY A 137 30.47 -14.27 4.83
CA GLY A 137 31.32 -15.35 4.31
C GLY A 137 32.81 -15.16 4.60
N LEU A 138 33.31 -13.93 4.46
CA LEU A 138 34.72 -13.60 4.71
C LEU A 138 35.04 -13.67 6.21
N PHE A 139 34.11 -13.19 7.04
CA PHE A 139 34.25 -13.27 8.50
C PHE A 139 34.22 -14.73 9.01
N SER A 140 33.29 -15.53 8.46
CA SER A 140 33.19 -16.96 8.75
C SER A 140 34.46 -17.71 8.37
N LEU A 141 35.04 -17.43 7.20
CA LEU A 141 36.29 -18.03 6.74
C LEU A 141 37.47 -17.67 7.66
N LEU A 142 37.55 -16.41 8.10
CA LEU A 142 38.59 -15.94 8.99
C LEU A 142 38.50 -16.61 10.36
N VAL A 143 37.31 -16.79 10.90
CA VAL A 143 37.11 -17.45 12.21
C VAL A 143 37.39 -18.95 12.11
N VAL A 144 36.85 -19.64 11.09
CA VAL A 144 36.94 -21.11 10.96
C VAL A 144 38.36 -21.57 10.58
N PHE A 145 39.05 -20.81 9.73
CA PHE A 145 40.40 -21.18 9.28
C PHE A 145 41.52 -20.36 9.90
N GLY A 146 41.29 -19.07 10.15
CA GLY A 146 42.31 -18.15 10.68
C GLY A 146 42.71 -18.50 12.11
N ILE A 147 41.76 -18.79 12.99
CA ILE A 147 42.05 -19.13 14.40
C ILE A 147 42.82 -20.46 14.51
N PRO A 148 42.38 -21.56 13.88
CA PRO A 148 43.15 -22.82 13.92
C PRO A 148 44.52 -22.68 13.28
N ALA A 149 44.64 -21.97 12.17
CA ALA A 149 45.95 -21.73 11.53
C ALA A 149 46.92 -20.96 12.46
N ALA A 150 46.44 -19.93 13.16
CA ALA A 150 47.26 -19.18 14.11
C ALA A 150 47.74 -20.06 15.26
N VAL A 151 46.91 -20.97 15.78
CA VAL A 151 47.28 -21.92 16.83
C VAL A 151 48.35 -22.91 16.34
N ILE A 152 48.18 -23.44 15.12
CA ILE A 152 49.14 -24.37 14.51
C ILE A 152 50.52 -23.69 14.30
N ILE A 153 50.49 -22.48 13.72
CA ILE A 153 51.72 -21.69 13.49
C ILE A 153 52.42 -21.38 14.82
N GLY A 154 51.68 -20.92 15.82
CA GLY A 154 52.20 -20.66 17.15
C GLY A 154 52.83 -21.90 17.80
N GLY A 155 52.15 -23.04 17.72
CA GLY A 155 52.64 -24.31 18.18
C GLY A 155 53.94 -24.76 17.49
N PHE A 156 53.97 -24.57 16.14
CA PHE A 156 55.14 -24.89 15.34
C PHE A 156 56.37 -24.03 15.68
N VAL A 157 56.15 -22.72 15.88
CA VAL A 157 57.22 -21.79 16.30
C VAL A 157 57.77 -22.16 17.65
N ILE A 158 56.93 -22.50 18.63
CA ILE A 158 57.37 -22.92 19.99
C ILE A 158 58.14 -24.24 19.91
N TRP A 159 57.63 -25.20 19.11
CA TRP A 159 58.32 -26.49 18.93
C TRP A 159 59.67 -26.31 18.27
N PHE A 160 59.84 -25.49 17.24
CA PHE A 160 61.10 -25.19 16.57
C PHE A 160 62.10 -24.50 17.51
N ARG A 161 61.62 -23.54 18.32
CA ARG A 161 62.49 -22.88 19.34
C ARG A 161 62.99 -23.84 20.44
N ARG A 162 62.19 -24.81 20.84
CA ARG A 162 62.60 -25.82 21.81
C ARG A 162 63.55 -26.82 21.22
N ARG A 163 63.52 -27.12 19.94
CA ARG A 163 64.45 -28.07 19.30
C ARG A 163 65.84 -27.49 19.06
N LYS A 164 65.96 -26.17 19.05
CA LYS A 164 67.27 -25.49 18.86
C LYS A 164 68.00 -25.16 20.17
N ARG A 165 67.43 -25.54 21.30
CA ARG A 165 68.15 -25.55 22.61
C ARG A 165 68.48 -26.99 22.96
#